data_e07681f5108b73b06555937f9edacc55
#
_entry.id   e07681f5108b73b06555937f9edacc55
#
_cell.length_a   1.000
_cell.length_b   1.000
_cell.length_c   1.000
_cell.angle_alpha   90.00
_cell.angle_beta   90.00
_cell.angle_gamma   90.00
#
_symmetry.space_group_name_H-M   'P 1'
#
loop_
_entity.id
_entity.type
_entity.pdbx_description
1 polymer ?
#
loop_
_entity_poly.entity_id
_entity_poly.type
_entity_poly.pdbx_seq_one_letter_code
_entity_poly.pdbx_strand_id
1 'polypeptide(L)'
;IAHTVCMDCGGKTIAILPSPLNSIFPAAHCDMAERIVETGGLVITEYCDEPHSRHEAINRFVERDRLQALFAKAVILIASYEGRDGDSGSRHAMAKASKYGHMACAMYNALTDDNARDMKLNRSLLASQQARQLVVAKGKADTLAVTVEDIVQLVNPSLELADTLF
;
A
#
# COMPACT_ATOMS: atom_id res chain seq x y z
N ILE A 1 -3.39 10.68 2.47
CA ILE A 1 -3.74 10.25 3.85
C ILE A 1 -2.61 9.38 4.44
N ALA A 2 -2.23 8.23 3.85
CA ALA A 2 -1.24 7.31 4.45
C ALA A 2 0.11 7.99 4.75
N HIS A 3 0.69 8.70 3.78
CA HIS A 3 1.95 9.45 3.98
C HIS A 3 1.83 10.48 5.11
N THR A 4 0.73 11.25 5.11
CA THR A 4 0.48 12.28 6.12
C THR A 4 0.44 11.67 7.53
N VAL A 5 -0.38 10.64 7.72
CA VAL A 5 -0.51 9.97 9.03
C VAL A 5 0.81 9.35 9.48
N CYS A 6 1.56 8.72 8.57
CA CYS A 6 2.87 8.17 8.89
C CYS A 6 3.82 9.24 9.43
N MET A 7 3.93 10.39 8.76
CA MET A 7 4.76 11.52 9.20
C MET A 7 4.27 12.14 10.51
N ASP A 8 2.96 12.31 10.67
CA ASP A 8 2.35 12.87 11.89
C ASP A 8 2.61 11.99 13.12
N CYS A 9 2.76 10.68 12.93
CA CYS A 9 3.16 9.73 13.96
C CYS A 9 4.69 9.58 14.12
N GLY A 10 5.50 10.43 13.48
CA GLY A 10 6.97 10.37 13.55
C GLY A 10 7.60 9.24 12.71
N GLY A 11 6.81 8.55 11.89
CA GLY A 11 7.28 7.51 10.97
C GLY A 11 7.91 8.10 9.72
N LYS A 12 8.74 7.29 9.05
CA LYS A 12 9.34 7.61 7.75
C LYS A 12 8.57 6.93 6.64
N THR A 13 8.31 7.65 5.56
CA THR A 13 7.54 7.12 4.43
C THR A 13 8.32 7.24 3.13
N ILE A 14 8.02 6.37 2.17
CA ILE A 14 8.62 6.38 0.83
C ILE A 14 7.51 6.62 -0.19
N ALA A 15 7.62 7.70 -0.97
CA ALA A 15 6.75 7.95 -2.10
C ALA A 15 7.43 7.50 -3.39
N ILE A 16 6.76 6.65 -4.17
CA ILE A 16 7.25 6.18 -5.47
C ILE A 16 6.39 6.83 -6.55
N LEU A 17 7.01 7.65 -7.39
CA LEU A 17 6.33 8.48 -8.38
C LEU A 17 6.29 7.79 -9.76
N PRO A 18 5.20 8.00 -10.53
CA PRO A 18 5.12 7.62 -11.94
C PRO A 18 5.65 8.72 -12.87
N SER A 19 6.14 9.83 -12.32
CA SER A 19 6.66 11.01 -13.01
C SER A 19 8.09 11.30 -12.58
N PRO A 20 8.86 12.11 -13.34
CA PRO A 20 10.18 12.54 -12.92
C PRO A 20 10.12 13.44 -11.67
N LEU A 21 11.23 13.52 -10.91
CA LEU A 21 11.29 14.29 -9.66
C LEU A 21 11.08 15.79 -9.85
N ASN A 22 11.45 16.33 -11.00
CA ASN A 22 11.29 17.74 -11.35
C ASN A 22 9.88 18.09 -11.84
N SER A 23 8.99 17.11 -11.97
CA SER A 23 7.60 17.29 -12.42
C SER A 23 6.66 16.34 -11.67
N ILE A 24 6.49 16.61 -10.40
CA ILE A 24 5.62 15.81 -9.52
C ILE A 24 4.18 15.91 -9.96
N PHE A 25 3.56 14.77 -10.23
CA PHE A 25 2.15 14.70 -10.62
C PHE A 25 1.32 13.90 -9.60
N PRO A 26 0.14 14.40 -9.20
CA PRO A 26 -0.41 15.75 -9.48
C PRO A 26 0.37 16.84 -8.74
N ALA A 27 0.44 18.05 -9.33
CA ALA A 27 1.18 19.17 -8.78
C ALA A 27 0.74 19.57 -7.35
N ALA A 28 -0.51 19.27 -6.98
CA ALA A 28 -1.02 19.47 -5.63
C ALA A 28 -0.29 18.63 -4.54
N HIS A 29 0.58 17.71 -4.93
CA HIS A 29 1.35 16.85 -4.01
C HIS A 29 2.82 17.30 -3.87
N CYS A 30 3.23 18.43 -4.47
CA CYS A 30 4.60 18.94 -4.34
C CYS A 30 4.97 19.19 -2.87
N ASP A 31 4.13 19.93 -2.13
CA ASP A 31 4.35 20.21 -0.70
C ASP A 31 4.45 18.94 0.14
N MET A 32 3.66 17.91 -0.21
CA MET A 32 3.74 16.63 0.47
C MET A 32 5.07 15.91 0.17
N ALA A 33 5.56 15.97 -1.05
CA ALA A 33 6.84 15.38 -1.42
C ALA A 33 8.01 16.06 -0.70
N GLU A 34 8.00 17.39 -0.60
CA GLU A 34 8.98 18.14 0.18
C GLU A 34 8.94 17.75 1.65
N ARG A 35 7.76 17.71 2.25
CA ARG A 35 7.56 17.28 3.64
C ARG A 35 8.07 15.87 3.90
N ILE A 36 7.87 14.93 2.97
CA ILE A 36 8.39 13.55 3.08
C ILE A 36 9.91 13.58 3.24
N VAL A 37 10.61 14.35 2.41
CA VAL A 37 12.07 14.46 2.45
C VAL A 37 12.53 15.14 3.75
N GLU A 38 11.91 16.25 4.14
CA GLU A 38 12.22 16.99 5.36
C GLU A 38 12.07 16.15 6.63
N THR A 39 11.10 15.22 6.66
CA THR A 39 10.90 14.30 7.79
C THR A 39 11.80 13.06 7.72
N GLY A 40 12.75 13.02 6.79
CA GLY A 40 13.72 11.91 6.63
C GLY A 40 13.17 10.70 5.89
N GLY A 41 12.07 10.86 5.16
CA GLY A 41 11.55 9.89 4.19
C GLY A 41 12.23 10.00 2.83
N LEU A 42 11.69 9.31 1.82
CA LEU A 42 12.23 9.28 0.47
C LEU A 42 11.15 9.55 -0.57
N VAL A 43 11.54 10.26 -1.63
CA VAL A 43 10.76 10.37 -2.87
C VAL A 43 11.60 9.79 -4.00
N ILE A 44 11.13 8.74 -4.64
CA ILE A 44 11.88 8.03 -5.67
C ILE A 44 11.05 7.82 -6.95
N THR A 45 11.74 7.70 -8.06
CA THR A 45 11.15 7.37 -9.37
C THR A 45 12.14 6.61 -10.23
N GLU A 46 11.64 5.87 -11.22
CA GLU A 46 12.44 5.26 -12.29
C GLU A 46 12.48 6.13 -13.56
N TYR A 47 11.81 7.30 -13.56
CA TYR A 47 11.61 8.11 -14.75
C TYR A 47 12.41 9.41 -14.66
N CYS A 48 13.17 9.70 -15.70
CA CYS A 48 13.92 10.97 -15.85
C CYS A 48 13.14 11.98 -16.71
N ASP A 49 12.25 11.49 -17.58
CA ASP A 49 11.55 12.27 -18.61
C ASP A 49 10.03 12.19 -18.44
N GLU A 50 9.32 13.18 -18.95
CA GLU A 50 7.87 13.19 -19.04
C GLU A 50 7.35 12.05 -19.95
N PRO A 51 6.16 11.51 -19.70
CA PRO A 51 5.58 10.51 -20.59
C PRO A 51 5.24 11.12 -21.94
N HIS A 52 5.63 10.44 -23.02
CA HIS A 52 5.39 10.91 -24.41
C HIS A 52 3.92 10.75 -24.84
N SER A 53 3.11 10.04 -24.09
CA SER A 53 1.70 9.82 -24.38
C SER A 53 0.88 9.55 -23.12
N ARG A 54 -0.46 9.75 -23.23
CA ARG A 54 -1.39 9.37 -22.16
C ARG A 54 -1.34 7.88 -21.82
N HIS A 55 -1.12 7.03 -22.83
CA HIS A 55 -1.00 5.58 -22.63
C HIS A 55 0.25 5.24 -21.82
N GLU A 56 1.37 5.86 -22.14
CA GLU A 56 2.60 5.70 -21.37
C GLU A 56 2.42 6.18 -19.93
N ALA A 57 1.79 7.35 -19.72
CA ALA A 57 1.51 7.85 -18.40
C ALA A 57 0.71 6.83 -17.55
N ILE A 58 -0.33 6.22 -18.14
CA ILE A 58 -1.13 5.18 -17.47
C ILE A 58 -0.27 3.95 -17.15
N ASN A 59 0.55 3.50 -18.09
CA ASN A 59 1.44 2.35 -17.88
C ASN A 59 2.43 2.59 -16.75
N ARG A 60 2.98 3.80 -16.63
CA ARG A 60 3.90 4.17 -15.54
C ARG A 60 3.26 4.03 -14.14
N PHE A 61 1.96 4.29 -14.01
CA PHE A 61 1.25 4.02 -12.75
C PHE A 61 1.23 2.52 -12.42
N VAL A 62 0.94 1.67 -13.40
CA VAL A 62 0.93 0.21 -13.23
C VAL A 62 2.33 -0.35 -12.95
N GLU A 63 3.34 0.17 -13.64
CA GLU A 63 4.74 -0.23 -13.42
C GLU A 63 5.25 0.19 -12.05
N ARG A 64 4.89 1.39 -11.59
CA ARG A 64 5.22 1.85 -10.23
C ARG A 64 4.69 0.90 -9.14
N ASP A 65 3.50 0.32 -9.32
CA ASP A 65 2.88 -0.57 -8.32
C ASP A 65 3.75 -1.81 -8.04
N ARG A 66 4.58 -2.26 -9.01
CA ARG A 66 5.54 -3.34 -8.77
C ARG A 66 6.64 -2.93 -7.77
N LEU A 67 7.07 -1.67 -7.81
CA LEU A 67 8.07 -1.17 -6.86
C LEU A 67 7.49 -1.04 -5.45
N GLN A 68 6.23 -0.61 -5.33
CA GLN A 68 5.56 -0.58 -4.04
C GLN A 68 5.53 -1.99 -3.42
N ALA A 69 5.19 -3.00 -4.23
CA ALA A 69 5.21 -4.38 -3.77
C ALA A 69 6.64 -4.90 -3.48
N LEU A 70 7.64 -4.49 -4.28
CA LEU A 70 9.03 -4.95 -4.14
C LEU A 70 9.68 -4.42 -2.85
N PHE A 71 9.44 -3.15 -2.51
CA PHE A 71 10.03 -2.52 -1.32
C PHE A 71 9.27 -2.81 -0.02
N ALA A 72 8.05 -3.36 -0.12
CA ALA A 72 7.24 -3.68 1.04
C ALA A 72 7.38 -5.15 1.44
N LYS A 73 7.52 -5.44 2.73
CA LYS A 73 7.41 -6.81 3.26
C LYS A 73 5.97 -7.31 3.31
N ALA A 74 5.03 -6.38 3.41
CA ALA A 74 3.58 -6.65 3.35
C ALA A 74 2.87 -5.56 2.54
N VAL A 75 1.89 -5.96 1.72
CA VAL A 75 1.00 -5.05 0.99
C VAL A 75 -0.40 -5.20 1.55
N ILE A 76 -0.98 -4.08 2.00
CA ILE A 76 -2.32 -4.05 2.61
C ILE A 76 -3.29 -3.34 1.68
N LEU A 77 -4.27 -4.06 1.17
CA LEU A 77 -5.38 -3.52 0.39
C LEU A 77 -6.46 -2.99 1.33
N ILE A 78 -6.67 -1.69 1.34
CA ILE A 78 -7.72 -1.06 2.17
C ILE A 78 -9.09 -1.29 1.56
N ALA A 79 -9.30 -0.80 0.34
CA ALA A 79 -10.53 -0.95 -0.42
C ALA A 79 -10.24 -0.82 -1.91
N SER A 80 -10.87 -1.64 -2.74
CA SER A 80 -10.72 -1.56 -4.19
C SER A 80 -11.91 -2.15 -4.93
N TYR A 81 -12.27 -1.47 -6.02
CA TYR A 81 -13.21 -1.98 -7.02
C TYR A 81 -12.59 -3.15 -7.79
N GLU A 82 -13.42 -3.94 -8.46
CA GLU A 82 -12.99 -5.01 -9.35
C GLU A 82 -13.71 -4.95 -10.68
N GLY A 83 -12.99 -5.13 -11.78
CA GLY A 83 -13.53 -5.26 -13.12
C GLY A 83 -14.16 -3.96 -13.65
N ARG A 84 -15.37 -4.06 -14.21
CA ARG A 84 -16.05 -2.93 -14.88
C ARG A 84 -16.46 -1.78 -13.96
N ASP A 85 -16.39 -1.96 -12.66
CA ASP A 85 -16.77 -0.94 -11.66
C ASP A 85 -15.67 0.11 -11.40
N GLY A 86 -14.56 0.00 -12.08
CA GLY A 86 -13.37 0.85 -11.92
C GLY A 86 -12.19 0.01 -11.42
N ASP A 87 -11.35 -0.46 -12.33
CA ASP A 87 -10.13 -1.17 -11.96
C ASP A 87 -9.13 -0.15 -11.41
N SER A 88 -8.96 -0.13 -10.12
CA SER A 88 -7.86 0.61 -9.51
C SER A 88 -6.59 -0.24 -9.63
N GLY A 89 -5.46 0.26 -10.04
CA GLY A 89 -4.20 -0.48 -10.18
C GLY A 89 -3.77 -1.37 -9.00
N SER A 90 -4.48 -1.27 -7.85
CA SER A 90 -4.23 -2.02 -6.62
C SER A 90 -4.11 -3.54 -6.82
N ARG A 91 -4.86 -4.11 -7.76
CA ARG A 91 -4.73 -5.53 -8.13
C ARG A 91 -3.31 -5.88 -8.58
N HIS A 92 -2.64 -4.98 -9.28
CA HIS A 92 -1.27 -5.21 -9.75
C HIS A 92 -0.28 -5.28 -8.60
N ALA A 93 -0.40 -4.38 -7.61
CA ALA A 93 0.43 -4.42 -6.41
C ALA A 93 0.21 -5.71 -5.60
N MET A 94 -1.05 -6.14 -5.42
CA MET A 94 -1.38 -7.39 -4.71
C MET A 94 -0.80 -8.62 -5.41
N ALA A 95 -0.97 -8.72 -6.73
CA ALA A 95 -0.42 -9.82 -7.53
C ALA A 95 1.12 -9.84 -7.51
N LYS A 96 1.78 -8.68 -7.50
CA LYS A 96 3.24 -8.57 -7.41
C LYS A 96 3.74 -8.93 -6.01
N ALA A 97 3.06 -8.54 -4.94
CA ALA A 97 3.39 -8.95 -3.58
C ALA A 97 3.44 -10.49 -3.48
N SER A 98 2.39 -11.17 -3.93
CA SER A 98 2.34 -12.64 -3.98
C SER A 98 3.49 -13.23 -4.81
N LYS A 99 3.77 -12.67 -6.00
CA LYS A 99 4.86 -13.12 -6.88
C LYS A 99 6.24 -12.99 -6.22
N TYR A 100 6.45 -11.96 -5.40
CA TYR A 100 7.72 -11.71 -4.71
C TYR A 100 7.82 -12.49 -3.38
N GLY A 101 6.80 -13.28 -3.02
CA GLY A 101 6.76 -13.99 -1.75
C GLY A 101 6.52 -13.09 -0.55
N HIS A 102 6.02 -11.87 -0.77
CA HIS A 102 5.66 -10.94 0.27
C HIS A 102 4.24 -11.15 0.75
N MET A 103 3.94 -10.75 1.97
CA MET A 103 2.60 -10.89 2.54
C MET A 103 1.61 -9.96 1.83
N ALA A 104 0.51 -10.54 1.33
CA ALA A 104 -0.63 -9.80 0.82
C ALA A 104 -1.78 -9.86 1.83
N CYS A 105 -2.30 -8.70 2.22
CA CYS A 105 -3.40 -8.57 3.17
C CYS A 105 -4.53 -7.75 2.56
N ALA A 106 -5.79 -8.09 2.89
CA ALA A 106 -6.96 -7.33 2.47
C ALA A 106 -7.86 -7.02 3.68
N MET A 107 -8.17 -5.74 3.86
CA MET A 107 -9.13 -5.31 4.88
C MET A 107 -10.54 -5.71 4.45
N TYR A 108 -11.26 -6.38 5.34
CA TYR A 108 -12.63 -6.79 5.05
C TYR A 108 -13.36 -7.20 6.33
N ASN A 109 -14.56 -6.68 6.50
CA ASN A 109 -15.47 -7.09 7.55
C ASN A 109 -16.81 -7.53 6.92
N ALA A 110 -17.13 -8.82 7.00
CA ALA A 110 -18.33 -9.40 6.39
C ALA A 110 -19.63 -8.76 6.90
N LEU A 111 -19.65 -8.20 8.12
CA LEU A 111 -20.83 -7.55 8.67
C LEU A 111 -21.14 -6.18 8.07
N THR A 112 -20.11 -5.47 7.57
CA THR A 112 -20.26 -4.09 7.09
C THR A 112 -19.98 -3.95 5.60
N ASP A 113 -19.14 -4.82 5.01
CA ASP A 113 -18.52 -4.62 3.71
C ASP A 113 -19.03 -5.59 2.63
N ASP A 114 -19.93 -6.53 3.01
CA ASP A 114 -20.36 -7.61 2.10
C ASP A 114 -21.04 -7.11 0.82
N ASN A 115 -21.79 -6.01 0.92
CA ASN A 115 -22.45 -5.39 -0.22
C ASN A 115 -21.74 -4.13 -0.75
N ALA A 116 -20.58 -3.77 -0.19
CA ALA A 116 -19.84 -2.60 -0.61
C ALA A 116 -19.13 -2.85 -1.95
N ARG A 117 -19.40 -1.98 -2.94
CA ARG A 117 -18.84 -2.12 -4.30
C ARG A 117 -17.33 -1.89 -4.33
N ASP A 118 -16.84 -1.00 -3.51
CA ASP A 118 -15.42 -0.67 -3.33
C ASP A 118 -14.65 -1.73 -2.54
N MET A 119 -15.32 -2.77 -2.01
CA MET A 119 -14.69 -3.93 -1.36
C MET A 119 -14.69 -5.19 -2.23
N LYS A 120 -15.04 -5.08 -3.50
CA LYS A 120 -15.21 -6.23 -4.38
C LYS A 120 -13.90 -6.99 -4.63
N LEU A 121 -12.80 -6.27 -4.88
CA LEU A 121 -11.49 -6.88 -5.03
C LEU A 121 -11.02 -7.53 -3.73
N ASN A 122 -11.28 -6.89 -2.58
CA ASN A 122 -10.94 -7.46 -1.27
C ASN A 122 -11.60 -8.82 -1.08
N ARG A 123 -12.93 -8.92 -1.30
CA ARG A 123 -13.66 -10.21 -1.23
C ARG A 123 -13.11 -11.25 -2.18
N SER A 124 -12.84 -10.87 -3.43
CA SER A 124 -12.32 -11.78 -4.47
C SER A 124 -10.96 -12.36 -4.07
N LEU A 125 -10.05 -11.55 -3.57
CA LEU A 125 -8.72 -11.98 -3.13
C LEU A 125 -8.79 -12.89 -1.89
N LEU A 126 -9.70 -12.62 -0.97
CA LEU A 126 -9.92 -13.46 0.22
C LEU A 126 -10.56 -14.80 -0.15
N ALA A 127 -11.59 -14.79 -1.00
CA ALA A 127 -12.25 -16.01 -1.47
C ALA A 127 -11.30 -16.95 -2.25
N SER A 128 -10.34 -16.37 -3.00
CA SER A 128 -9.30 -17.10 -3.73
C SER A 128 -8.05 -17.42 -2.91
N GLN A 129 -8.03 -17.08 -1.61
CA GLN A 129 -6.89 -17.26 -0.71
C GLN A 129 -5.58 -16.59 -1.18
N GLN A 130 -5.71 -15.52 -1.95
CA GLN A 130 -4.57 -14.72 -2.44
C GLN A 130 -4.16 -13.61 -1.47
N ALA A 131 -4.94 -13.35 -0.44
CA ALA A 131 -4.65 -12.40 0.61
C ALA A 131 -5.08 -12.91 1.99
N ARG A 132 -4.38 -12.47 3.04
CA ARG A 132 -4.77 -12.67 4.43
C ARG A 132 -5.79 -11.60 4.82
N GLN A 133 -6.87 -12.01 5.49
CA GLN A 133 -7.89 -11.07 5.96
C GLN A 133 -7.38 -10.24 7.15
N LEU A 134 -7.62 -8.93 7.08
CA LEU A 134 -7.51 -8.00 8.20
C LEU A 134 -8.92 -7.49 8.54
N VAL A 135 -9.37 -7.72 9.76
CA VAL A 135 -10.67 -7.25 10.21
C VAL A 135 -10.50 -5.95 11.00
N VAL A 136 -11.10 -4.87 10.51
CA VAL A 136 -11.28 -3.65 11.28
C VAL A 136 -12.72 -3.63 11.77
N ALA A 137 -12.92 -3.86 13.04
CA ALA A 137 -14.22 -3.65 13.64
C ALA A 137 -14.48 -2.14 13.76
N LYS A 138 -15.58 -1.67 13.19
CA LYS A 138 -15.99 -0.27 13.29
C LYS A 138 -16.10 0.12 14.78
N GLY A 139 -15.25 1.02 15.26
CA GLY A 139 -15.23 1.47 16.65
C GLY A 139 -14.28 0.73 17.61
N LYS A 140 -13.46 -0.23 17.14
CA LYS A 140 -12.43 -0.90 17.95
C LYS A 140 -11.07 -0.75 17.27
N ALA A 141 -10.38 0.36 17.53
CA ALA A 141 -9.01 0.59 17.08
C ALA A 141 -8.04 -0.52 17.58
N ASP A 142 -8.32 -1.08 18.75
CA ASP A 142 -7.51 -2.12 19.38
C ASP A 142 -7.38 -3.40 18.54
N THR A 143 -8.44 -3.79 17.80
CA THR A 143 -8.40 -4.99 16.94
C THR A 143 -7.47 -4.82 15.73
N LEU A 144 -7.39 -3.60 15.19
CA LEU A 144 -6.45 -3.32 14.09
C LEU A 144 -5.01 -3.29 14.59
N ALA A 145 -4.75 -2.73 15.76
CA ALA A 145 -3.43 -2.66 16.37
C ALA A 145 -2.85 -4.07 16.56
N VAL A 146 -3.62 -4.99 17.16
CA VAL A 146 -3.20 -6.39 17.30
C VAL A 146 -2.91 -7.05 15.96
N THR A 147 -3.74 -6.82 14.94
CA THR A 147 -3.53 -7.41 13.61
C THR A 147 -2.30 -6.83 12.91
N VAL A 148 -1.99 -5.54 13.10
CA VAL A 148 -0.78 -4.92 12.56
C VAL A 148 0.47 -5.43 13.27
N GLU A 149 0.44 -5.59 14.58
CA GLU A 149 1.51 -6.21 15.35
C GLU A 149 1.81 -7.61 14.87
N ASP A 150 0.80 -8.46 14.70
CA ASP A 150 0.94 -9.81 14.14
C ASP A 150 1.64 -9.80 12.77
N ILE A 151 1.28 -8.84 11.89
CA ILE A 151 1.92 -8.70 10.57
C ILE A 151 3.36 -8.26 10.72
N VAL A 152 3.64 -7.28 11.58
CA VAL A 152 5.01 -6.79 11.82
C VAL A 152 5.89 -7.92 12.34
N GLN A 153 5.43 -8.73 13.27
CA GLN A 153 6.15 -9.90 13.78
C GLN A 153 6.41 -10.94 12.68
N LEU A 154 5.39 -11.26 11.88
CA LEU A 154 5.53 -12.23 10.78
C LEU A 154 6.53 -11.79 9.70
N VAL A 155 6.64 -10.49 9.42
CA VAL A 155 7.59 -9.98 8.41
C VAL A 155 8.97 -9.62 8.98
N ASN A 156 9.10 -9.56 10.31
CA ASN A 156 10.36 -9.26 11.03
C ASN A 156 10.59 -10.25 12.19
N PRO A 157 10.80 -11.55 11.93
CA PRO A 157 10.96 -12.55 12.99
C PRO A 157 12.16 -12.31 13.92
N SER A 158 13.11 -11.45 13.53
CA SER A 158 14.27 -11.08 14.35
C SER A 158 13.97 -10.05 15.46
N LEU A 159 12.78 -9.46 15.53
CA LEU A 159 12.40 -8.57 16.63
C LEU A 159 12.15 -9.33 17.95
N GLU A 160 11.78 -10.61 17.90
CA GLU A 160 11.59 -11.44 19.10
C GLU A 160 12.90 -11.80 19.83
N LEU A 161 14.04 -11.75 19.13
CA LEU A 161 15.34 -12.08 19.73
C LEU A 161 15.96 -10.94 20.53
N ALA A 162 15.49 -9.70 20.37
CA ALA A 162 16.00 -8.55 21.10
C ALA A 162 15.39 -8.40 22.50
N ASP A 163 14.14 -8.80 22.70
CA ASP A 163 13.45 -8.69 24.00
C ASP A 163 13.72 -9.87 24.95
N THR A 164 14.39 -10.93 24.47
CA THR A 164 14.75 -12.10 25.29
C THR A 164 16.19 -12.09 25.79
N LEU A 165 16.97 -11.05 25.49
CA LEU A 165 18.39 -10.92 25.87
C LEU A 165 18.68 -9.86 26.96
N PHE A 166 17.64 -9.34 27.66
CA PHE A 166 17.80 -8.44 28.79
C PHE A 166 17.00 -8.90 29.99
#